data_e55320152cca274162f028f985387e58
#
_entry.id   e55320152cca274162f028f985387e58
#
_cell.length_a   1.000
_cell.length_b   1.000
_cell.length_c   1.000
_cell.angle_alpha   90.00
_cell.angle_beta   90.00
_cell.angle_gamma   90.00
#
_symmetry.space_group_name_H-M   'P 1'
#
loop_
_entity.id
_entity.type
_entity.pdbx_description
1 polymer ?
#
loop_
_entity_poly.entity_id
_entity_poly.type
_entity_poly.pdbx_seq_one_letter_code
_entity_poly.pdbx_strand_id
1 'polypeptide(L)'
;CSGLVGSEMCIRDRLSTLLYADSFLGRSLVGRIAQGTAKANQQIKAIDLSGKKVDEGRLTKIFRYEGTKKVPIEQGEAGDIVIIAGLEKANVADTICDLEINNPINATPIDPPTMSITITVNSSPLAGTEGKKLTSTQIRDRLILEAENNVGINFEENENKDAFVISGRGELMLEILLTQMRREGFEMTVSPPKVLIRKDDQGNKMEPIEEITMDLDEEFSSRIIDSMNRRKGKLIDLKDTGKNKKRLIFHAPTRGLMGYTSRF
;
A
#
# COMPACT_ATOMS: atom_id res chain seq x y z
N CYS A 1 -17.80 25.24 18.92
CA CYS A 1 -17.04 25.35 20.16
C CYS A 1 -16.63 26.79 20.38
N SER A 2 -17.44 27.49 21.20
CA SER A 2 -17.10 28.80 21.74
C SER A 2 -16.41 28.57 23.10
N GLY A 3 -15.24 29.16 23.26
CA GLY A 3 -14.63 29.42 24.55
C GLY A 3 -13.58 28.44 24.99
N LEU A 4 -12.34 28.80 24.67
CA LEU A 4 -11.22 28.92 25.61
C LEU A 4 -10.02 29.44 24.82
N VAL A 5 -9.75 30.72 24.98
CA VAL A 5 -8.51 31.39 24.64
C VAL A 5 -7.44 30.79 25.58
N GLY A 6 -6.38 30.19 25.02
CA GLY A 6 -5.19 29.86 25.78
C GLY A 6 -4.82 28.37 25.78
N SER A 7 -4.49 27.79 24.64
CA SER A 7 -3.36 26.85 24.54
C SER A 7 -2.91 26.80 23.07
N GLU A 8 -1.96 27.63 22.78
CA GLU A 8 -1.09 27.52 21.62
C GLU A 8 -0.27 26.26 21.77
N MET A 9 -0.70 25.13 21.22
CA MET A 9 0.14 23.99 20.86
C MET A 9 -0.66 22.68 20.83
N CYS A 10 -1.50 22.56 19.83
CA CYS A 10 -2.02 21.23 19.54
C CYS A 10 -1.81 20.97 18.05
N ILE A 11 -0.95 20.03 17.74
CA ILE A 11 -1.10 19.31 16.48
C ILE A 11 -2.45 18.61 16.59
N ARG A 12 -3.48 19.21 16.00
CA ARG A 12 -4.74 18.52 15.80
C ARG A 12 -4.69 17.93 14.42
N ASP A 13 -4.42 16.65 14.34
CA ASP A 13 -4.73 15.78 13.24
C ASP A 13 -3.89 15.98 11.96
N ARG A 14 -3.10 14.96 11.68
CA ARG A 14 -2.33 14.81 10.48
C ARG A 14 -2.57 13.44 9.87
N LEU A 15 -3.14 13.41 8.67
CA LEU A 15 -3.28 12.19 7.92
C LEU A 15 -1.96 11.88 7.19
N SER A 16 -1.37 10.72 7.48
CA SER A 16 -0.21 10.22 6.73
C SER A 16 -0.67 9.65 5.39
N THR A 17 -0.10 10.16 4.29
CA THR A 17 -0.47 9.78 2.93
C THR A 17 0.61 8.99 2.20
N LEU A 18 1.87 9.19 2.54
CA LEU A 18 3.02 8.52 1.92
C LEU A 18 4.04 8.12 2.98
N LEU A 19 4.73 7.04 2.70
CA LEU A 19 5.80 6.49 3.52
C LEU A 19 7.11 6.46 2.73
N TYR A 20 8.21 6.86 3.35
CA TYR A 20 9.56 6.71 2.83
C TYR A 20 10.47 6.12 3.90
N ALA A 21 11.29 5.15 3.54
CA ALA A 21 12.44 4.74 4.34
C ALA A 21 13.69 5.43 3.79
N ASP A 22 14.33 6.24 4.63
CA ASP A 22 15.57 6.93 4.33
C ASP A 22 16.68 6.32 5.18
N SER A 23 17.84 6.02 4.59
CA SER A 23 18.97 5.41 5.29
C SER A 23 19.51 6.27 6.46
N PHE A 24 19.29 7.60 6.43
CA PHE A 24 19.73 8.53 7.46
C PHE A 24 18.65 8.95 8.46
N LEU A 25 17.41 9.03 7.99
CA LEU A 25 16.28 9.51 8.78
C LEU A 25 15.40 8.39 9.31
N GLY A 26 15.61 7.16 8.80
CA GLY A 26 14.74 6.04 9.06
C GLY A 26 13.37 6.23 8.38
N ARG A 27 12.34 5.73 9.03
CA ARG A 27 10.96 5.81 8.54
C ARG A 27 10.46 7.25 8.60
N SER A 28 10.03 7.77 7.47
CA SER A 28 9.55 9.13 7.29
C SER A 28 8.15 9.12 6.69
N LEU A 29 7.24 9.89 7.25
CA LEU A 29 5.85 9.98 6.85
C LEU A 29 5.56 11.34 6.22
N VAL A 30 4.89 11.35 5.09
CA VAL A 30 4.40 12.58 4.44
C VAL A 30 2.92 12.74 4.74
N GLY A 31 2.52 13.93 5.13
CA GLY A 31 1.13 14.22 5.39
C GLY A 31 0.83 15.70 5.40
N ARG A 32 -0.43 16.04 5.27
CA ARG A 32 -0.91 17.40 5.40
C ARG A 32 -1.32 17.68 6.84
N ILE A 33 -0.86 18.77 7.42
CA ILE A 33 -1.33 19.24 8.73
C ILE A 33 -2.76 19.75 8.56
N ALA A 34 -3.73 19.09 9.21
CA ALA A 34 -5.13 19.48 9.14
C ALA A 34 -5.44 20.65 10.07
N GLN A 35 -4.91 20.60 11.30
CA GLN A 35 -5.10 21.63 12.31
C GLN A 35 -3.86 21.77 13.20
N GLY A 36 -3.63 22.99 13.73
CA GLY A 36 -2.54 23.28 14.67
C GLY A 36 -1.19 23.45 14.03
N THR A 37 -0.14 23.25 14.81
CA THR A 37 1.26 23.43 14.40
C THR A 37 2.10 22.23 14.82
N ALA A 38 3.02 21.78 13.95
CA ALA A 38 3.99 20.75 14.23
C ALA A 38 5.35 21.39 14.51
N LYS A 39 5.97 21.10 15.65
CA LYS A 39 7.31 21.61 16.01
C LYS A 39 8.32 20.46 16.12
N ALA A 40 9.55 20.73 15.71
CA ALA A 40 10.65 19.79 15.92
C ALA A 40 10.83 19.51 17.43
N ASN A 41 11.20 18.27 17.77
CA ASN A 41 11.35 17.78 19.13
C ASN A 41 10.07 17.64 19.98
N GLN A 42 8.89 17.86 19.41
CA GLN A 42 7.61 17.64 20.07
C GLN A 42 7.33 16.15 20.26
N GLN A 43 6.70 15.77 21.39
CA GLN A 43 6.19 14.41 21.58
C GLN A 43 4.90 14.25 20.78
N ILE A 44 4.80 13.15 20.07
CA ILE A 44 3.68 12.81 19.19
C ILE A 44 3.32 11.34 19.33
N LYS A 45 2.09 10.99 19.00
CA LYS A 45 1.65 9.61 18.83
C LYS A 45 0.98 9.41 17.49
N ALA A 46 0.96 8.16 17.04
CA ALA A 46 0.16 7.70 15.92
C ALA A 46 -1.01 6.86 16.43
N ILE A 47 -2.20 7.11 15.91
CA ILE A 47 -3.41 6.35 16.18
C ILE A 47 -3.98 5.82 14.87
N ASP A 48 -4.49 4.60 14.89
CA ASP A 48 -5.16 4.00 13.75
C ASP A 48 -6.59 4.55 13.56
N LEU A 49 -7.28 4.09 12.52
CA LEU A 49 -8.66 4.49 12.24
C LEU A 49 -9.66 4.10 13.34
N SER A 50 -9.31 3.16 14.22
CA SER A 50 -10.12 2.77 15.39
C SER A 50 -9.86 3.64 16.63
N GLY A 51 -8.88 4.55 16.54
CA GLY A 51 -8.44 5.37 17.68
C GLY A 51 -7.44 4.67 18.60
N LYS A 52 -6.98 3.47 18.25
CA LYS A 52 -5.99 2.74 19.03
C LYS A 52 -4.60 3.30 18.76
N LYS A 53 -3.82 3.50 19.82
CA LYS A 53 -2.41 3.91 19.71
C LYS A 53 -1.58 2.83 19.01
N VAL A 54 -0.94 3.19 17.90
CA VAL A 54 -0.03 2.35 17.11
C VAL A 54 1.43 2.58 17.52
N ASP A 55 1.78 3.86 17.70
CA ASP A 55 3.17 4.27 17.98
C ASP A 55 3.19 5.56 18.82
N GLU A 56 4.32 5.80 19.47
CA GLU A 56 4.59 7.02 20.23
C GLU A 56 6.07 7.36 20.13
N GLY A 57 6.39 8.59 19.85
CA GLY A 57 7.76 9.01 19.68
C GLY A 57 7.93 10.52 19.75
N ARG A 58 9.13 10.96 19.43
CA ARG A 58 9.47 12.38 19.32
C ARG A 58 9.67 12.73 17.85
N LEU A 59 9.06 13.81 17.41
CA LEU A 59 9.24 14.35 16.07
C LEU A 59 10.67 14.88 15.91
N THR A 60 11.58 14.05 15.37
CA THR A 60 13.00 14.35 15.32
C THR A 60 13.33 15.43 14.30
N LYS A 61 12.70 15.39 13.12
CA LYS A 61 12.87 16.35 12.03
C LYS A 61 11.59 16.57 11.27
N ILE A 62 11.42 17.80 10.78
CA ILE A 62 10.33 18.20 9.88
C ILE A 62 10.97 18.76 8.61
N PHE A 63 10.45 18.37 7.45
CA PHE A 63 10.85 18.93 6.17
C PHE A 63 9.61 19.39 5.40
N ARG A 64 9.81 20.35 4.52
CA ARG A 64 8.84 20.80 3.51
C ARG A 64 9.45 20.65 2.12
N TYR A 65 8.63 20.40 1.11
CA TYR A 65 9.08 20.46 -0.26
C TYR A 65 9.05 21.91 -0.75
N GLU A 66 10.18 22.37 -1.30
CA GLU A 66 10.29 23.61 -2.09
C GLU A 66 10.69 23.20 -3.51
N GLY A 67 9.69 23.13 -4.40
CA GLY A 67 9.85 22.45 -5.68
C GLY A 67 10.15 20.96 -5.49
N THR A 68 11.32 20.51 -5.93
CA THR A 68 11.77 19.10 -5.79
C THR A 68 12.72 18.88 -4.59
N LYS A 69 13.09 19.93 -3.88
CA LYS A 69 14.06 19.84 -2.76
C LYS A 69 13.36 19.71 -1.42
N LYS A 70 13.88 18.83 -0.57
CA LYS A 70 13.45 18.70 0.83
C LYS A 70 14.22 19.73 1.67
N VAL A 71 13.50 20.69 2.25
CA VAL A 71 14.09 21.76 3.08
C VAL A 71 13.66 21.50 4.54
N PRO A 72 14.60 21.44 5.48
CA PRO A 72 14.28 21.31 6.90
C PRO A 72 13.61 22.59 7.41
N ILE A 73 12.57 22.41 8.23
CA ILE A 73 11.85 23.50 8.90
C ILE A 73 11.73 23.20 10.39
N GLU A 74 11.68 24.23 11.21
CA GLU A 74 11.50 24.08 12.67
C GLU A 74 10.04 23.89 13.05
N GLN A 75 9.13 24.45 12.26
CA GLN A 75 7.71 24.44 12.51
C GLN A 75 6.93 24.35 11.18
N GLY A 76 5.88 23.52 11.15
CA GLY A 76 4.87 23.48 10.10
C GLY A 76 3.51 23.91 10.63
N GLU A 77 2.67 24.51 9.79
CA GLU A 77 1.35 25.05 10.14
C GLU A 77 0.21 24.32 9.42
N ALA A 78 -1.00 24.52 9.90
CA ALA A 78 -2.20 23.97 9.29
C ALA A 78 -2.29 24.32 7.80
N GLY A 79 -2.46 23.30 6.94
CA GLY A 79 -2.44 23.41 5.48
C GLY A 79 -1.14 22.98 4.84
N ASP A 80 -0.02 22.98 5.57
CA ASP A 80 1.27 22.56 5.06
C ASP A 80 1.33 21.05 4.80
N ILE A 81 2.02 20.67 3.71
CA ILE A 81 2.42 19.30 3.43
C ILE A 81 3.85 19.14 3.90
N VAL A 82 4.06 18.30 4.89
CA VAL A 82 5.36 18.14 5.52
C VAL A 82 5.75 16.66 5.63
N ILE A 83 7.04 16.44 5.67
CA ILE A 83 7.65 15.14 5.91
C ILE A 83 8.10 15.13 7.37
N ILE A 84 7.73 14.11 8.11
CA ILE A 84 8.15 13.94 9.50
C ILE A 84 8.90 12.64 9.70
N ALA A 85 9.86 12.67 10.60
CA ALA A 85 10.62 11.51 11.07
C ALA A 85 10.53 11.43 12.60
N GLY A 86 10.58 10.20 13.14
CA GLY A 86 10.58 9.96 14.58
C GLY A 86 9.52 8.99 15.08
N LEU A 87 8.78 8.34 14.18
CA LEU A 87 7.87 7.23 14.45
C LEU A 87 8.32 6.00 13.66
N GLU A 88 8.40 4.85 14.33
CA GLU A 88 8.91 3.61 13.73
C GLU A 88 7.80 2.72 13.16
N LYS A 89 6.65 2.70 13.79
CA LYS A 89 5.55 1.77 13.47
C LYS A 89 4.36 2.43 12.76
N ALA A 90 4.32 3.76 12.75
CA ALA A 90 3.22 4.49 12.12
C ALA A 90 3.15 4.22 10.62
N ASN A 91 1.94 4.09 10.07
CA ASN A 91 1.65 3.74 8.69
C ASN A 91 0.90 4.85 7.94
N VAL A 92 0.69 4.62 6.66
CA VAL A 92 -0.26 5.42 5.86
C VAL A 92 -1.67 5.21 6.40
N ALA A 93 -2.49 6.26 6.36
CA ALA A 93 -3.82 6.37 6.94
C ALA A 93 -3.87 6.46 8.46
N ASP A 94 -2.75 6.36 9.19
CA ASP A 94 -2.71 6.67 10.61
C ASP A 94 -2.78 8.18 10.84
N THR A 95 -3.43 8.56 11.93
CA THR A 95 -3.48 9.94 12.39
C THR A 95 -2.33 10.20 13.34
N ILE A 96 -1.50 11.19 13.01
CA ILE A 96 -0.40 11.61 13.88
C ILE A 96 -0.85 12.85 14.65
N CYS A 97 -0.85 12.77 15.96
CA CYS A 97 -1.41 13.78 16.84
C CYS A 97 -0.61 13.95 18.14
N ASP A 98 -1.00 14.93 18.92
CA ASP A 98 -0.51 15.13 20.28
C ASP A 98 -0.98 13.98 21.20
N LEU A 99 -0.29 13.78 22.32
CA LEU A 99 -0.57 12.70 23.28
C LEU A 99 -1.98 12.72 23.86
N GLU A 100 -2.59 13.89 23.94
CA GLU A 100 -3.93 14.07 24.53
C GLU A 100 -5.08 13.74 23.55
N ILE A 101 -4.81 13.69 22.24
CA ILE A 101 -5.84 13.53 21.21
C ILE A 101 -6.06 12.03 20.92
N ASN A 102 -7.32 11.59 20.97
CA ASN A 102 -7.71 10.19 20.72
C ASN A 102 -8.67 10.01 19.52
N ASN A 103 -9.06 11.10 18.87
CA ASN A 103 -10.00 11.04 17.75
C ASN A 103 -9.24 10.97 16.43
N PRO A 104 -9.32 9.86 15.67
CA PRO A 104 -8.65 9.76 14.36
C PRO A 104 -9.33 10.62 13.32
N ILE A 105 -8.56 11.05 12.31
CA ILE A 105 -9.11 11.66 11.08
C ILE A 105 -9.77 10.55 10.26
N ASN A 106 -10.92 10.85 9.67
CA ASN A 106 -11.54 9.94 8.70
C ASN A 106 -10.64 9.79 7.47
N ALA A 107 -10.13 8.59 7.26
CA ALA A 107 -9.37 8.21 6.10
C ALA A 107 -9.98 6.95 5.46
N THR A 108 -9.79 6.80 4.14
CA THR A 108 -10.15 5.57 3.47
C THR A 108 -9.20 4.46 3.92
N PRO A 109 -9.72 3.34 4.44
CA PRO A 109 -8.87 2.24 4.84
C PRO A 109 -8.10 1.69 3.64
N ILE A 110 -6.88 1.24 3.89
CA ILE A 110 -6.06 0.60 2.87
C ILE A 110 -6.56 -0.81 2.64
N ASP A 111 -6.95 -1.15 1.40
CA ASP A 111 -7.39 -2.48 1.06
C ASP A 111 -6.28 -3.51 1.33
N PRO A 112 -6.62 -4.61 1.95
CA PRO A 112 -5.67 -5.67 2.24
C PRO A 112 -5.20 -6.38 0.96
N PRO A 113 -4.03 -7.06 0.98
CA PRO A 113 -3.56 -7.85 -0.14
C PRO A 113 -4.56 -8.94 -0.53
N THR A 114 -4.69 -9.19 -1.84
CA THR A 114 -5.60 -10.20 -2.42
C THR A 114 -4.87 -11.41 -2.95
N MET A 115 -3.58 -11.28 -3.28
CA MET A 115 -2.77 -12.36 -3.83
C MET A 115 -1.34 -12.36 -3.30
N SER A 116 -0.68 -13.50 -3.44
CA SER A 116 0.73 -13.67 -3.05
C SER A 116 1.52 -14.46 -4.08
N ILE A 117 2.82 -14.22 -4.10
CA ILE A 117 3.83 -14.99 -4.81
C ILE A 117 4.87 -15.47 -3.81
N THR A 118 5.52 -16.59 -4.11
CA THR A 118 6.67 -17.05 -3.35
C THR A 118 7.94 -16.83 -4.19
N ILE A 119 8.92 -16.20 -3.59
CA ILE A 119 10.23 -15.92 -4.20
C ILE A 119 11.28 -16.79 -3.50
N THR A 120 12.10 -17.47 -4.27
CA THR A 120 13.22 -18.29 -3.79
C THR A 120 14.48 -17.98 -4.59
N VAL A 121 15.61 -18.41 -4.07
CA VAL A 121 16.88 -18.35 -4.80
C VAL A 121 16.78 -19.18 -6.08
N ASN A 122 17.38 -18.69 -7.15
CA ASN A 122 17.49 -19.48 -8.39
C ASN A 122 18.48 -20.62 -8.21
N SER A 123 17.97 -21.84 -8.17
CA SER A 123 18.76 -23.09 -8.07
C SER A 123 19.01 -23.78 -9.40
N SER A 124 18.69 -23.13 -10.53
CA SER A 124 18.90 -23.71 -11.84
C SER A 124 20.40 -23.77 -12.21
N PRO A 125 20.82 -24.69 -13.11
CA PRO A 125 22.19 -24.73 -13.60
C PRO A 125 22.66 -23.46 -14.32
N LEU A 126 21.73 -22.58 -14.73
CA LEU A 126 21.99 -21.31 -15.40
C LEU A 126 22.02 -20.11 -14.41
N ALA A 127 21.97 -20.37 -13.10
CA ALA A 127 22.02 -19.31 -12.11
C ALA A 127 23.32 -18.48 -12.25
N GLY A 128 23.17 -17.15 -12.22
CA GLY A 128 24.30 -16.21 -12.35
C GLY A 128 24.65 -15.81 -13.78
N THR A 129 23.90 -16.25 -14.78
CA THR A 129 24.14 -15.86 -16.17
C THR A 129 23.62 -14.47 -16.51
N GLU A 130 22.48 -14.08 -15.95
CA GLU A 130 21.83 -12.80 -16.23
C GLU A 130 21.94 -11.80 -15.07
N GLY A 131 21.97 -12.27 -13.82
CA GLY A 131 22.03 -11.46 -12.62
C GLY A 131 23.23 -11.77 -11.73
N LYS A 132 23.71 -10.76 -10.99
CA LYS A 132 24.81 -10.92 -10.02
C LYS A 132 24.34 -11.04 -8.57
N LYS A 133 23.07 -10.71 -8.30
CA LYS A 133 22.47 -10.74 -6.95
C LYS A 133 21.63 -12.01 -6.80
N LEU A 134 22.27 -13.06 -6.25
CA LEU A 134 21.74 -14.42 -6.22
C LEU A 134 21.47 -14.92 -4.80
N THR A 135 22.00 -14.23 -3.78
CA THR A 135 21.94 -14.77 -2.43
C THR A 135 20.59 -14.50 -1.76
N SER A 136 20.15 -15.44 -0.92
CA SER A 136 18.94 -15.32 -0.13
C SER A 136 18.91 -14.02 0.68
N THR A 137 20.02 -13.65 1.30
CA THR A 137 20.14 -12.42 2.10
C THR A 137 19.91 -11.16 1.24
N GLN A 138 20.51 -11.07 0.04
CA GLN A 138 20.31 -9.92 -0.83
C GLN A 138 18.84 -9.78 -1.27
N ILE A 139 18.22 -10.90 -1.64
CA ILE A 139 16.80 -10.92 -2.03
C ILE A 139 15.94 -10.49 -0.83
N ARG A 140 16.18 -11.06 0.34
CA ARG A 140 15.47 -10.76 1.59
C ARG A 140 15.53 -9.26 1.93
N ASP A 141 16.73 -8.69 1.97
CA ASP A 141 16.93 -7.30 2.37
C ASP A 141 16.23 -6.35 1.39
N ARG A 142 16.25 -6.67 0.09
CA ARG A 142 15.54 -5.89 -0.92
C ARG A 142 14.02 -5.97 -0.76
N LEU A 143 13.48 -7.15 -0.43
CA LEU A 143 12.05 -7.36 -0.22
C LEU A 143 11.56 -6.69 1.07
N ILE A 144 12.36 -6.72 2.13
CA ILE A 144 12.06 -5.97 3.37
C ILE A 144 12.00 -4.47 3.08
N LEU A 145 13.00 -3.94 2.38
CA LEU A 145 13.02 -2.52 1.99
C LEU A 145 11.78 -2.14 1.17
N GLU A 146 11.33 -3.01 0.28
CA GLU A 146 10.10 -2.76 -0.48
C GLU A 146 8.86 -2.74 0.42
N ALA A 147 8.73 -3.71 1.33
CA ALA A 147 7.61 -3.77 2.26
C ALA A 147 7.58 -2.58 3.24
N GLU A 148 8.75 -2.06 3.62
CA GLU A 148 8.86 -0.86 4.44
C GLU A 148 8.43 0.41 3.70
N ASN A 149 8.67 0.48 2.39
CA ASN A 149 8.36 1.65 1.57
C ASN A 149 6.96 1.58 0.92
N ASN A 150 6.39 0.40 0.82
CA ASN A 150 5.14 0.17 0.09
C ASN A 150 4.11 -0.54 0.97
N VAL A 151 3.17 0.23 1.48
CA VAL A 151 2.12 -0.25 2.40
C VAL A 151 1.18 -1.29 1.75
N GLY A 152 1.14 -1.35 0.42
CA GLY A 152 0.35 -2.35 -0.33
C GLY A 152 1.02 -3.71 -0.44
N ILE A 153 2.27 -3.85 0.05
CA ILE A 153 3.06 -5.08 -0.02
C ILE A 153 3.32 -5.60 1.39
N ASN A 154 3.00 -6.87 1.64
CA ASN A 154 3.38 -7.57 2.85
C ASN A 154 4.48 -8.57 2.54
N PHE A 155 5.45 -8.64 3.42
CA PHE A 155 6.56 -9.59 3.39
C PHE A 155 6.43 -10.57 4.54
N GLU A 156 6.54 -11.87 4.22
CA GLU A 156 6.60 -12.95 5.20
C GLU A 156 7.73 -13.90 4.81
N GLU A 157 8.47 -14.36 5.79
CA GLU A 157 9.55 -15.32 5.63
C GLU A 157 9.07 -16.68 6.11
N ASN A 158 9.41 -17.77 5.38
CA ASN A 158 9.10 -19.10 5.86
C ASN A 158 10.03 -19.50 7.02
N GLU A 159 9.69 -20.57 7.74
CA GLU A 159 10.43 -21.03 8.91
C GLU A 159 11.91 -21.35 8.61
N ASN A 160 12.22 -21.82 7.41
CA ASN A 160 13.57 -22.19 6.97
C ASN A 160 14.38 -21.01 6.40
N LYS A 161 13.77 -19.83 6.23
CA LYS A 161 14.39 -18.61 5.65
C LYS A 161 14.96 -18.80 4.23
N ASP A 162 14.43 -19.74 3.48
CA ASP A 162 14.83 -20.04 2.10
C ASP A 162 13.78 -19.62 1.05
N ALA A 163 12.58 -19.29 1.51
CA ALA A 163 11.49 -18.81 0.68
C ALA A 163 10.81 -17.59 1.30
N PHE A 164 10.51 -16.61 0.47
CA PHE A 164 9.89 -15.34 0.83
C PHE A 164 8.52 -15.24 0.20
N VAL A 165 7.50 -15.03 1.00
CA VAL A 165 6.14 -14.81 0.54
C VAL A 165 5.89 -13.31 0.47
N ILE A 166 5.58 -12.84 -0.72
CA ILE A 166 5.21 -11.44 -0.98
C ILE A 166 3.73 -11.41 -1.33
N SER A 167 2.99 -10.64 -0.58
CA SER A 167 1.56 -10.43 -0.82
C SER A 167 1.29 -9.00 -1.28
N GLY A 168 0.43 -8.84 -2.27
CA GLY A 168 0.09 -7.56 -2.86
C GLY A 168 -1.39 -7.46 -3.23
N ARG A 169 -1.84 -6.26 -3.59
CA ARG A 169 -3.23 -5.99 -3.96
C ARG A 169 -3.61 -6.53 -5.33
N GLY A 170 -2.64 -6.75 -6.21
CA GLY A 170 -2.93 -7.19 -7.58
C GLY A 170 -1.69 -7.68 -8.30
N GLU A 171 -1.94 -8.37 -9.42
CA GLU A 171 -0.92 -8.95 -10.28
C GLU A 171 0.09 -7.89 -10.77
N LEU A 172 -0.40 -6.74 -11.22
CA LEU A 172 0.44 -5.66 -11.74
C LEU A 172 1.45 -5.12 -10.71
N MET A 173 1.05 -4.99 -9.44
CA MET A 173 1.95 -4.53 -8.37
C MET A 173 3.11 -5.50 -8.17
N LEU A 174 2.81 -6.80 -8.14
CA LEU A 174 3.82 -7.84 -7.99
C LEU A 174 4.73 -7.92 -9.22
N GLU A 175 4.18 -7.77 -10.43
CA GLU A 175 4.95 -7.74 -11.69
C GLU A 175 5.91 -6.54 -11.76
N ILE A 176 5.47 -5.35 -11.32
CA ILE A 176 6.32 -4.17 -11.26
C ILE A 176 7.50 -4.41 -10.31
N LEU A 177 7.25 -4.96 -9.12
CA LEU A 177 8.30 -5.30 -8.16
C LEU A 177 9.31 -6.27 -8.77
N LEU A 178 8.86 -7.37 -9.37
CA LEU A 178 9.73 -8.36 -10.00
C LEU A 178 10.55 -7.77 -11.15
N THR A 179 9.92 -6.90 -11.95
CA THR A 179 10.59 -6.21 -13.06
C THR A 179 11.67 -5.26 -12.57
N GLN A 180 11.41 -4.53 -11.48
CA GLN A 180 12.40 -3.65 -10.87
C GLN A 180 13.57 -4.44 -10.29
N MET A 181 13.31 -5.50 -9.53
CA MET A 181 14.35 -6.36 -8.98
C MET A 181 15.22 -6.98 -10.10
N ARG A 182 14.60 -7.42 -11.20
CA ARG A 182 15.33 -7.93 -12.38
C ARG A 182 16.24 -6.85 -12.99
N ARG A 183 15.76 -5.61 -13.12
CA ARG A 183 16.57 -4.47 -13.60
C ARG A 183 17.72 -4.12 -12.66
N GLU A 184 17.55 -4.33 -11.36
CA GLU A 184 18.57 -4.14 -10.33
C GLU A 184 19.62 -5.28 -10.33
N GLY A 185 19.45 -6.31 -11.18
CA GLY A 185 20.36 -7.45 -11.33
C GLY A 185 20.11 -8.58 -10.35
N PHE A 186 18.91 -8.67 -9.77
CA PHE A 186 18.49 -9.83 -8.99
C PHE A 186 18.04 -10.96 -9.94
N GLU A 187 18.45 -12.18 -9.61
CA GLU A 187 18.02 -13.40 -10.26
C GLU A 187 17.38 -14.30 -9.23
N MET A 188 16.13 -14.69 -9.47
CA MET A 188 15.30 -15.37 -8.49
C MET A 188 14.30 -16.31 -9.18
N THR A 189 13.83 -17.30 -8.47
CA THR A 189 12.71 -18.15 -8.89
C THR A 189 11.42 -17.62 -8.27
N VAL A 190 10.37 -17.50 -9.08
CA VAL A 190 9.07 -16.97 -8.65
C VAL A 190 7.99 -18.02 -8.90
N SER A 191 7.16 -18.27 -7.89
CA SER A 191 6.00 -19.16 -8.03
C SER A 191 4.86 -18.48 -8.80
N PRO A 192 3.94 -19.25 -9.39
CA PRO A 192 2.69 -18.70 -9.85
C PRO A 192 1.94 -17.97 -8.72
N PRO A 193 1.22 -16.86 -9.03
CA PRO A 193 0.46 -16.13 -8.04
C PRO A 193 -0.66 -16.99 -7.45
N LYS A 194 -0.91 -16.85 -6.15
CA LYS A 194 -1.98 -17.52 -5.41
C LYS A 194 -2.88 -16.48 -4.77
N VAL A 195 -4.19 -16.71 -4.85
CA VAL A 195 -5.18 -15.85 -4.19
C VAL A 195 -5.17 -16.13 -2.68
N LEU A 196 -5.21 -15.06 -1.89
CA LEU A 196 -5.25 -15.12 -0.44
C LEU A 196 -6.69 -15.40 0.03
N ILE A 197 -6.90 -16.57 0.61
CA ILE A 197 -8.17 -16.95 1.23
C ILE A 197 -8.10 -16.62 2.72
N ARG A 198 -9.02 -15.80 3.20
CA ARG A 198 -9.15 -15.43 4.60
C ARG A 198 -10.21 -16.30 5.28
N LYS A 199 -10.21 -16.30 6.59
CA LYS A 199 -11.29 -16.88 7.39
C LYS A 199 -12.00 -15.74 8.10
N ASP A 200 -13.34 -15.80 8.12
CA ASP A 200 -14.15 -14.93 8.97
C ASP A 200 -14.09 -15.34 10.43
N ASP A 201 -14.72 -14.58 11.31
CA ASP A 201 -14.79 -14.87 12.75
C ASP A 201 -15.49 -16.21 13.07
N GLN A 202 -16.26 -16.75 12.10
CA GLN A 202 -16.96 -18.03 12.22
C GLN A 202 -16.15 -19.20 11.62
N GLY A 203 -14.95 -18.92 11.05
CA GLY A 203 -14.08 -19.92 10.43
C GLY A 203 -14.39 -20.25 8.98
N ASN A 204 -15.37 -19.57 8.34
CA ASN A 204 -15.68 -19.77 6.93
C ASN A 204 -14.59 -19.17 6.04
N LYS A 205 -14.31 -19.84 4.92
CA LYS A 205 -13.35 -19.35 3.94
C LYS A 205 -13.95 -18.21 3.13
N MET A 206 -13.27 -17.06 3.18
CA MET A 206 -13.62 -15.85 2.42
C MET A 206 -12.64 -15.67 1.27
N GLU A 207 -13.19 -15.54 0.06
CA GLU A 207 -12.42 -15.24 -1.17
C GLU A 207 -12.56 -13.76 -1.50
N PRO A 208 -11.46 -13.08 -1.91
CA PRO A 208 -11.55 -11.68 -2.33
C PRO A 208 -12.37 -11.54 -3.61
N ILE A 209 -13.33 -10.62 -3.58
CA ILE A 209 -14.17 -10.23 -4.72
C ILE A 209 -13.76 -8.82 -5.14
N GLU A 210 -13.55 -8.63 -6.42
CA GLU A 210 -13.20 -7.34 -7.00
C GLU A 210 -14.38 -6.76 -7.77
N GLU A 211 -14.55 -5.43 -7.65
CA GLU A 211 -15.43 -4.67 -8.53
C GLU A 211 -14.64 -4.24 -9.77
N ILE A 212 -15.15 -4.60 -10.93
CA ILE A 212 -14.51 -4.34 -12.20
C ILE A 212 -15.39 -3.43 -13.02
N THR A 213 -14.86 -2.28 -13.41
CA THR A 213 -15.49 -1.38 -14.35
C THR A 213 -14.80 -1.48 -15.70
N MET A 214 -15.57 -1.77 -16.74
CA MET A 214 -15.09 -1.89 -18.13
C MET A 214 -15.85 -0.92 -19.04
N ASP A 215 -15.11 -0.04 -19.70
CA ASP A 215 -15.64 0.83 -20.76
C ASP A 215 -15.29 0.22 -22.13
N LEU A 216 -16.28 -0.03 -22.94
CA LEU A 216 -16.12 -0.74 -24.22
C LEU A 216 -17.16 -0.32 -25.27
N ASP A 217 -16.89 -0.64 -26.52
CA ASP A 217 -17.86 -0.44 -27.60
C ASP A 217 -19.00 -1.46 -27.51
N GLU A 218 -20.20 -1.04 -27.81
CA GLU A 218 -21.43 -1.85 -27.62
C GLU A 218 -21.36 -3.23 -28.27
N GLU A 219 -20.71 -3.34 -29.42
CA GLU A 219 -20.58 -4.60 -30.17
C GLU A 219 -19.86 -5.71 -29.40
N PHE A 220 -18.95 -5.35 -28.45
CA PHE A 220 -18.21 -6.32 -27.63
C PHE A 220 -18.93 -6.71 -26.35
N SER A 221 -20.03 -6.05 -25.98
CA SER A 221 -20.70 -6.21 -24.67
C SER A 221 -21.10 -7.65 -24.41
N SER A 222 -21.78 -8.31 -25.36
CA SER A 222 -22.25 -9.68 -25.18
C SER A 222 -21.10 -10.66 -24.99
N ARG A 223 -20.03 -10.51 -25.77
CA ARG A 223 -18.84 -11.38 -25.68
C ARG A 223 -18.13 -11.25 -24.33
N ILE A 224 -18.06 -10.04 -23.82
CA ILE A 224 -17.44 -9.76 -22.52
C ILE A 224 -18.30 -10.29 -21.38
N ILE A 225 -19.62 -10.10 -21.43
CA ILE A 225 -20.54 -10.65 -20.45
C ILE A 225 -20.42 -12.18 -20.39
N ASP A 226 -20.39 -12.86 -21.52
CA ASP A 226 -20.21 -14.31 -21.57
C ASP A 226 -18.84 -14.75 -21.01
N SER A 227 -17.80 -14.01 -21.34
CA SER A 227 -16.46 -14.28 -20.82
C SER A 227 -16.38 -14.13 -19.30
N MET A 228 -16.99 -13.08 -18.76
CA MET A 228 -17.03 -12.82 -17.32
C MET A 228 -17.90 -13.84 -16.58
N ASN A 229 -19.02 -14.24 -17.15
CA ASN A 229 -19.88 -15.29 -16.56
C ASN A 229 -19.13 -16.63 -16.43
N ARG A 230 -18.34 -17.03 -17.42
CA ARG A 230 -17.49 -18.24 -17.34
C ARG A 230 -16.45 -18.14 -16.24
N ARG A 231 -16.01 -16.93 -15.87
CA ARG A 231 -15.06 -16.61 -14.80
C ARG A 231 -15.73 -16.38 -13.44
N LYS A 232 -17.05 -16.68 -13.36
CA LYS A 232 -17.87 -16.45 -12.18
C LYS A 232 -18.04 -14.97 -11.80
N GLY A 233 -17.86 -14.06 -12.75
CA GLY A 233 -18.22 -12.67 -12.61
C GLY A 233 -19.73 -12.49 -12.66
N LYS A 234 -20.26 -11.67 -11.77
CA LYS A 234 -21.67 -11.28 -11.72
C LYS A 234 -21.81 -9.87 -12.26
N LEU A 235 -22.59 -9.68 -13.32
CA LEU A 235 -22.92 -8.35 -13.82
C LEU A 235 -23.77 -7.62 -12.77
N ILE A 236 -23.32 -6.47 -12.32
CA ILE A 236 -23.99 -5.62 -11.33
C ILE A 236 -24.74 -4.50 -12.02
N ASP A 237 -24.11 -3.85 -13.01
CA ASP A 237 -24.68 -2.70 -13.69
C ASP A 237 -24.22 -2.63 -15.15
N LEU A 238 -25.07 -2.04 -16.00
CA LEU A 238 -24.80 -1.77 -17.40
C LEU A 238 -25.32 -0.38 -17.72
N LYS A 239 -24.40 0.55 -18.04
CA LYS A 239 -24.73 1.94 -18.34
C LYS A 239 -24.36 2.28 -19.77
N ASP A 240 -25.24 2.99 -20.45
CA ASP A 240 -24.95 3.63 -21.72
C ASP A 240 -24.16 4.93 -21.47
N THR A 241 -22.95 5.02 -22.03
CA THR A 241 -22.09 6.20 -21.89
C THR A 241 -22.11 7.08 -23.13
N GLY A 242 -23.00 6.80 -24.10
CA GLY A 242 -23.17 7.53 -25.35
C GLY A 242 -22.14 7.14 -26.42
N LYS A 243 -22.40 7.53 -27.68
CA LYS A 243 -21.53 7.24 -28.85
C LYS A 243 -21.20 5.76 -29.04
N ASN A 244 -22.20 4.86 -28.92
CA ASN A 244 -22.00 3.41 -29.02
C ASN A 244 -21.06 2.80 -27.97
N LYS A 245 -20.91 3.44 -26.80
CA LYS A 245 -20.08 2.91 -25.69
C LYS A 245 -20.92 2.52 -24.51
N LYS A 246 -20.56 1.39 -23.89
CA LYS A 246 -21.19 0.87 -22.69
C LYS A 246 -20.17 0.73 -21.55
N ARG A 247 -20.65 1.01 -20.36
CA ARG A 247 -19.94 0.72 -19.12
C ARG A 247 -20.57 -0.49 -18.45
N LEU A 248 -19.77 -1.52 -18.24
CA LEU A 248 -20.14 -2.73 -17.52
C LEU A 248 -19.48 -2.73 -16.15
N ILE A 249 -20.24 -3.04 -15.11
CA ILE A 249 -19.73 -3.20 -13.75
C ILE A 249 -19.98 -4.63 -13.31
N PHE A 250 -18.93 -5.34 -12.93
CA PHE A 250 -18.97 -6.71 -12.46
C PHE A 250 -18.40 -6.86 -11.07
N HIS A 251 -18.95 -7.79 -10.30
CA HIS A 251 -18.26 -8.37 -9.15
C HIS A 251 -17.73 -9.75 -9.54
N ALA A 252 -16.42 -9.94 -9.44
CA ALA A 252 -15.81 -11.22 -9.80
C ALA A 252 -14.73 -11.64 -8.79
N PRO A 253 -14.56 -12.95 -8.56
CA PRO A 253 -13.49 -13.43 -7.69
C PRO A 253 -12.13 -13.18 -8.34
N THR A 254 -11.15 -12.70 -7.54
CA THR A 254 -9.79 -12.40 -8.00
C THR A 254 -9.17 -13.55 -8.81
N ARG A 255 -9.40 -14.81 -8.41
CA ARG A 255 -8.92 -15.98 -9.17
C ARG A 255 -9.46 -16.08 -10.59
N GLY A 256 -10.67 -15.56 -10.83
CA GLY A 256 -11.29 -15.52 -12.16
C GLY A 256 -10.67 -14.47 -13.07
N LEU A 257 -10.02 -13.47 -12.51
CA LEU A 257 -9.43 -12.34 -13.21
C LEU A 257 -7.97 -12.54 -13.61
N MET A 258 -7.28 -13.46 -12.95
CA MET A 258 -5.87 -13.75 -13.23
C MET A 258 -5.66 -14.04 -14.72
N GLY A 259 -4.74 -13.29 -15.35
CA GLY A 259 -4.45 -13.36 -16.77
C GLY A 259 -5.60 -12.92 -17.70
N TYR A 260 -6.65 -12.25 -17.19
CA TYR A 260 -7.72 -11.72 -18.03
C TYR A 260 -7.32 -10.43 -18.74
N THR A 261 -6.60 -9.54 -18.07
CA THR A 261 -6.12 -8.27 -18.62
C THR A 261 -5.28 -8.44 -19.89
N SER A 262 -4.50 -9.51 -19.99
CA SER A 262 -3.70 -9.80 -21.20
C SER A 262 -4.53 -10.36 -22.37
N ARG A 263 -5.80 -10.68 -22.15
CA ARG A 263 -6.74 -11.20 -23.20
C ARG A 263 -7.84 -10.21 -23.55
N PHE A 264 -7.98 -9.17 -22.77
CA PHE A 264 -8.92 -8.06 -22.98
C PHE A 264 -8.34 -7.04 -23.96
#